data_5624b3d4b695185194bcc6a8a891ecbe
#
_entry.id   5624b3d4b695185194bcc6a8a891ecbe
#
_cell.length_a   1.000
_cell.length_b   1.000
_cell.length_c   1.000
_cell.angle_alpha   90.00
_cell.angle_beta   90.00
_cell.angle_gamma   90.00
#
_symmetry.space_group_name_H-M   'P 1'
#
loop_
_entity.id
_entity.type
_entity.pdbx_description
1 polymer ?
#
loop_
_entity_poly.entity_id
_entity_poly.type
_entity_poly.pdbx_seq_one_letter_code
_entity_poly.pdbx_strand_id
1 'polypeptide(L)'
;KPTSHNPAENEMLIRAALKYNRIVQVGNQRRSFPNVIKAMEEIKSGSIGKVRYAKSWYVNNRPSIGTGKVVPVPDYLDWDLWQGPAPRVADFKDNFIHYNWHWFWNWGTGEALNNGTHFVDILRWGLGVDYPTKVDSIGGRYRFQDDWQTPDTQLITFQFGDEASFSWEGRSCNTMPVDGYGVGTAFYGETGTLFIGGGNEYKIT
;
A
#
# COMPACT_ATOMS: atom_id res chain seq x y z
N LYS A 1 -8.07 -3.00 -3.54
CA LYS A 1 -7.02 -2.09 -4.00
C LYS A 1 -5.64 -2.73 -3.85
N PRO A 2 -4.73 -2.49 -4.72
CA PRO A 2 -4.87 -1.68 -5.94
C PRO A 2 -5.95 -2.23 -6.87
N THR A 3 -6.19 -1.55 -7.98
CA THR A 3 -7.21 -1.94 -8.97
C THR A 3 -6.73 -3.05 -9.91
N SER A 4 -5.42 -3.28 -9.96
CA SER A 4 -4.80 -4.23 -10.87
C SER A 4 -3.43 -4.67 -10.38
N HIS A 5 -2.88 -5.68 -11.02
CA HIS A 5 -1.57 -6.23 -10.72
C HIS A 5 -0.42 -5.46 -11.40
N ASN A 6 -0.73 -4.72 -12.45
CA ASN A 6 0.22 -3.91 -13.20
C ASN A 6 -0.45 -2.68 -13.87
N PRO A 7 0.32 -1.68 -14.31
CA PRO A 7 -0.21 -0.46 -14.91
C PRO A 7 -1.05 -0.68 -16.18
N ALA A 8 -0.71 -1.67 -17.01
CA ALA A 8 -1.46 -1.94 -18.24
C ALA A 8 -2.90 -2.42 -17.95
N GLU A 9 -3.07 -3.27 -16.93
CA GLU A 9 -4.40 -3.70 -16.49
C GLU A 9 -5.22 -2.52 -15.94
N ASN A 10 -4.58 -1.56 -15.28
CA ASN A 10 -5.22 -0.33 -14.81
C ASN A 10 -5.80 0.49 -15.98
N GLU A 11 -5.03 0.66 -17.05
CA GLU A 11 -5.51 1.34 -18.25
C GLU A 11 -6.67 0.58 -18.91
N MET A 12 -6.60 -0.74 -18.97
CA MET A 12 -7.67 -1.58 -19.51
C MET A 12 -8.96 -1.39 -18.70
N LEU A 13 -8.86 -1.32 -17.36
CA LEU A 13 -10.01 -1.09 -16.48
C LEU A 13 -10.67 0.26 -16.76
N ILE A 14 -9.87 1.33 -16.89
CA ILE A 14 -10.37 2.68 -17.18
C ILE A 14 -11.05 2.69 -18.56
N ARG A 15 -10.40 2.15 -19.59
CA ARG A 15 -10.95 2.06 -20.95
C ARG A 15 -12.25 1.27 -21.00
N ALA A 16 -12.32 0.15 -20.26
CA ALA A 16 -13.54 -0.66 -20.17
C ALA A 16 -14.68 0.10 -19.45
N ALA A 17 -14.39 0.77 -18.35
CA ALA A 17 -15.36 1.58 -17.63
C ALA A 17 -15.99 2.65 -18.54
N LEU A 18 -15.17 3.38 -19.27
CA LEU A 18 -15.61 4.40 -20.22
C LEU A 18 -16.39 3.79 -21.41
N LYS A 19 -15.84 2.74 -22.04
CA LYS A 19 -16.47 2.07 -23.20
C LYS A 19 -17.85 1.53 -22.89
N TYR A 20 -18.03 0.93 -21.72
CA TYR A 20 -19.27 0.29 -21.33
C TYR A 20 -20.16 1.14 -20.40
N ASN A 21 -19.76 2.40 -20.18
CA ASN A 21 -20.44 3.35 -19.28
C ASN A 21 -20.74 2.70 -17.91
N ARG A 22 -19.69 2.19 -17.23
CA ARG A 22 -19.80 1.55 -15.92
C ARG A 22 -19.06 2.37 -14.88
N ILE A 23 -19.61 2.40 -13.67
CA ILE A 23 -18.99 3.05 -12.51
C ILE A 23 -18.01 2.07 -11.87
N VAL A 24 -16.77 2.51 -11.68
CA VAL A 24 -15.73 1.78 -10.94
C VAL A 24 -15.28 2.63 -9.76
N GLN A 25 -15.42 2.08 -8.56
CA GLN A 25 -14.99 2.73 -7.32
C GLN A 25 -13.77 2.01 -6.73
N VAL A 26 -12.76 2.76 -6.33
CA VAL A 26 -11.56 2.25 -5.66
C VAL A 26 -11.57 2.64 -4.19
N GLY A 27 -11.23 1.68 -3.31
CA GLY A 27 -11.26 1.87 -1.86
C GLY A 27 -10.03 2.60 -1.31
N ASN A 28 -9.88 3.89 -1.57
CA ASN A 28 -8.90 4.78 -0.95
C ASN A 28 -9.53 5.60 0.18
N GLN A 29 -10.04 4.92 1.19
CA GLN A 29 -10.88 5.49 2.26
C GLN A 29 -10.25 6.64 3.04
N ARG A 30 -8.91 6.73 3.12
CA ARG A 30 -8.23 7.82 3.82
C ARG A 30 -8.49 9.19 3.21
N ARG A 31 -8.80 9.25 1.91
CA ARG A 31 -9.23 10.47 1.24
C ARG A 31 -10.57 11.04 1.73
N SER A 32 -11.35 10.23 2.44
CA SER A 32 -12.63 10.62 3.02
C SER A 32 -12.55 10.91 4.53
N PHE A 33 -11.38 10.81 5.15
CA PHE A 33 -11.20 11.11 6.56
C PHE A 33 -11.13 12.63 6.78
N PRO A 34 -12.05 13.24 7.56
CA PRO A 34 -12.16 14.70 7.68
C PRO A 34 -10.85 15.37 8.11
N ASN A 35 -10.14 14.79 9.07
CA ASN A 35 -8.90 15.38 9.55
C ASN A 35 -7.71 15.12 8.59
N VAL A 36 -7.75 14.08 7.77
CA VAL A 36 -6.78 13.90 6.68
C VAL A 36 -7.00 14.96 5.60
N ILE A 37 -8.26 15.27 5.25
CA ILE A 37 -8.59 16.36 4.33
C ILE A 37 -8.04 17.69 4.88
N LYS A 38 -8.30 18.01 6.15
CA LYS A 38 -7.75 19.21 6.79
C LYS A 38 -6.22 19.23 6.77
N ALA A 39 -5.58 18.11 7.06
CA ALA A 39 -4.11 18.02 7.00
C ALA A 39 -3.56 18.36 5.61
N MET A 40 -4.24 17.93 4.54
CA MET A 40 -3.87 18.29 3.17
C MET A 40 -4.09 19.78 2.88
N GLU A 41 -5.16 20.36 3.43
CA GLU A 41 -5.41 21.82 3.35
C GLU A 41 -4.33 22.61 4.07
N GLU A 42 -3.89 22.18 5.25
CA GLU A 42 -2.76 22.78 5.99
C GLU A 42 -1.46 22.76 5.17
N ILE A 43 -1.11 21.61 4.57
CA ILE A 43 0.07 21.52 3.70
C ILE A 43 -0.06 22.50 2.53
N LYS A 44 -1.21 22.52 1.88
CA LYS A 44 -1.48 23.38 0.71
C LYS A 44 -1.46 24.87 1.06
N SER A 45 -1.89 25.24 2.27
CA SER A 45 -1.85 26.64 2.75
C SER A 45 -0.45 27.10 3.14
N GLY A 46 0.52 26.19 3.24
CA GLY A 46 1.89 26.49 3.64
C GLY A 46 2.12 26.57 5.14
N SER A 47 1.24 25.99 5.97
CA SER A 47 1.37 26.03 7.45
C SER A 47 2.70 25.52 7.98
N ILE A 48 3.39 24.64 7.23
CA ILE A 48 4.71 24.10 7.58
C ILE A 48 5.81 24.55 6.60
N GLY A 49 5.55 25.55 5.76
CA GLY A 49 6.44 25.94 4.69
C GLY A 49 6.43 24.94 3.53
N LYS A 50 7.38 25.04 2.60
CA LYS A 50 7.46 24.17 1.45
C LYS A 50 7.92 22.78 1.85
N VAL A 51 7.15 21.76 1.46
CA VAL A 51 7.50 20.35 1.71
C VAL A 51 8.29 19.81 0.52
N ARG A 52 9.49 19.28 0.78
CA ARG A 52 10.36 18.64 -0.22
C ARG A 52 10.51 17.13 -0.01
N TYR A 53 10.30 16.70 1.22
CA TYR A 53 10.43 15.31 1.60
C TYR A 53 9.27 14.89 2.50
N ALA A 54 8.81 13.65 2.29
CA ALA A 54 7.84 13.02 3.16
C ALA A 54 8.17 11.54 3.33
N LYS A 55 7.70 10.94 4.40
CA LYS A 55 7.82 9.50 4.62
C LYS A 55 6.53 8.90 5.17
N SER A 56 6.33 7.62 4.94
CA SER A 56 5.30 6.86 5.63
C SER A 56 5.78 5.45 5.96
N TRP A 57 5.09 4.82 6.88
CA TRP A 57 5.44 3.47 7.32
C TRP A 57 4.20 2.70 7.75
N TYR A 58 4.33 1.39 7.62
CA TYR A 58 3.41 0.42 8.14
C TYR A 58 4.19 -0.70 8.83
N VAL A 59 4.18 -0.70 10.16
CA VAL A 59 4.88 -1.66 11.00
C VAL A 59 3.86 -2.56 11.67
N ASN A 60 3.86 -3.83 11.31
CA ASN A 60 2.91 -4.79 11.84
C ASN A 60 3.53 -6.19 11.87
N ASN A 61 3.69 -6.74 13.07
CA ASN A 61 4.23 -8.08 13.26
C ASN A 61 3.27 -9.15 12.74
N ARG A 62 3.36 -9.46 11.45
CA ARG A 62 2.53 -10.50 10.87
C ARG A 62 3.04 -11.89 11.24
N PRO A 63 2.14 -12.83 11.58
CA PRO A 63 2.52 -14.21 11.84
C PRO A 63 2.97 -14.91 10.55
N SER A 64 3.62 -16.06 10.71
CA SER A 64 3.84 -17.00 9.61
C SER A 64 2.50 -17.49 9.06
N ILE A 65 2.46 -17.72 7.74
CA ILE A 65 1.31 -18.36 7.07
C ILE A 65 1.49 -19.88 6.93
N GLY A 66 2.62 -20.41 7.45
CA GLY A 66 2.95 -21.84 7.38
C GLY A 66 3.22 -22.32 5.97
N THR A 67 3.35 -23.64 5.85
CA THR A 67 3.40 -24.39 4.58
C THR A 67 2.04 -25.01 4.35
N GLY A 68 1.32 -24.56 3.33
CA GLY A 68 -0.03 -25.01 3.02
C GLY A 68 -0.07 -26.43 2.46
N LYS A 69 -1.11 -27.14 2.81
CA LYS A 69 -1.41 -28.46 2.28
C LYS A 69 -2.46 -28.36 1.18
N VAL A 70 -2.33 -29.18 0.15
CA VAL A 70 -3.38 -29.33 -0.85
C VAL A 70 -4.59 -29.98 -0.16
N VAL A 71 -5.73 -29.31 -0.27
CA VAL A 71 -7.00 -29.74 0.33
C VAL A 71 -8.12 -29.54 -0.69
N PRO A 72 -9.29 -30.20 -0.52
CA PRO A 72 -10.47 -29.90 -1.33
C PRO A 72 -10.84 -28.42 -1.24
N VAL A 73 -11.30 -27.86 -2.35
CA VAL A 73 -11.86 -26.50 -2.36
C VAL A 73 -13.10 -26.48 -1.46
N PRO A 74 -13.24 -25.52 -0.54
CA PRO A 74 -14.43 -25.40 0.30
C PRO A 74 -15.70 -25.22 -0.55
N ASP A 75 -16.81 -25.82 -0.15
CA ASP A 75 -18.09 -25.81 -0.89
C ASP A 75 -18.65 -24.40 -1.13
N TYR A 76 -18.29 -23.43 -0.27
CA TYR A 76 -18.72 -22.04 -0.41
C TYR A 76 -17.86 -21.21 -1.37
N LEU A 77 -16.78 -21.79 -1.92
CA LEU A 77 -15.79 -21.07 -2.74
C LEU A 77 -15.83 -21.56 -4.18
N ASP A 78 -16.19 -20.70 -5.10
CA ASP A 78 -15.92 -20.90 -6.52
C ASP A 78 -14.44 -20.57 -6.78
N TRP A 79 -13.58 -21.58 -6.77
CA TRP A 79 -12.13 -21.42 -6.89
C TRP A 79 -11.71 -20.84 -8.23
N ASP A 80 -12.39 -21.21 -9.31
CA ASP A 80 -12.08 -20.69 -10.64
C ASP A 80 -12.42 -19.20 -10.75
N LEU A 81 -13.62 -18.84 -10.31
CA LEU A 81 -14.07 -17.45 -10.32
C LEU A 81 -13.24 -16.58 -9.34
N TRP A 82 -12.88 -17.14 -8.17
CA TRP A 82 -12.09 -16.42 -7.17
C TRP A 82 -10.71 -15.98 -7.69
N GLN A 83 -10.07 -16.80 -8.52
CA GLN A 83 -8.76 -16.48 -9.10
C GLN A 83 -8.81 -15.30 -10.09
N GLY A 84 -9.98 -14.89 -10.55
CA GLY A 84 -10.17 -13.75 -11.46
C GLY A 84 -9.34 -13.90 -12.74
N PRO A 85 -8.62 -12.86 -13.18
CA PRO A 85 -7.79 -12.89 -14.39
C PRO A 85 -6.39 -13.49 -14.16
N ALA A 86 -6.04 -13.89 -12.93
CA ALA A 86 -4.73 -14.45 -12.62
C ALA A 86 -4.49 -15.79 -13.34
N PRO A 87 -3.23 -16.17 -13.60
CA PRO A 87 -2.90 -17.52 -14.06
C PRO A 87 -3.49 -18.58 -13.15
N ARG A 88 -4.11 -19.60 -13.73
CA ARG A 88 -4.82 -20.64 -12.97
C ARG A 88 -3.88 -21.50 -12.17
N VAL A 89 -4.18 -21.64 -10.88
CA VAL A 89 -3.58 -22.62 -9.96
C VAL A 89 -4.62 -23.73 -9.76
N ALA A 90 -4.26 -24.96 -10.11
CA ALA A 90 -5.18 -26.09 -10.04
C ALA A 90 -5.42 -26.53 -8.59
N ASP A 91 -4.34 -26.66 -7.81
CA ASP A 91 -4.41 -27.17 -6.44
C ASP A 91 -4.71 -26.04 -5.45
N PHE A 92 -5.81 -26.21 -4.72
CA PHE A 92 -6.13 -25.31 -3.62
C PHE A 92 -5.37 -25.71 -2.36
N LYS A 93 -4.71 -24.73 -1.70
CA LYS A 93 -4.05 -24.92 -0.42
C LYS A 93 -4.80 -24.22 0.72
N ASP A 94 -4.79 -24.82 1.89
CA ASP A 94 -5.49 -24.34 3.09
C ASP A 94 -4.97 -22.99 3.63
N ASN A 95 -3.79 -22.57 3.20
CA ASN A 95 -3.20 -21.28 3.59
C ASN A 95 -3.37 -20.15 2.56
N PHE A 96 -4.14 -20.34 1.47
CA PHE A 96 -4.35 -19.28 0.47
C PHE A 96 -5.35 -18.23 0.92
N ILE A 97 -6.46 -18.63 1.55
CA ILE A 97 -7.57 -17.78 1.94
C ILE A 97 -7.71 -17.74 3.48
N HIS A 98 -8.41 -16.71 4.08
CA HIS A 98 -9.05 -15.60 3.31
C HIS A 98 -8.11 -14.44 3.00
N TYR A 99 -7.09 -14.21 3.82
CA TYR A 99 -6.25 -13.01 3.76
C TYR A 99 -4.90 -13.25 3.07
N ASN A 100 -4.39 -14.48 3.13
CA ASN A 100 -3.01 -14.76 2.76
C ASN A 100 -2.70 -14.64 1.28
N TRP A 101 -3.70 -14.61 0.41
CA TRP A 101 -3.53 -14.35 -1.02
C TRP A 101 -2.67 -13.10 -1.32
N HIS A 102 -2.64 -12.13 -0.42
CA HIS A 102 -1.80 -10.93 -0.55
C HIS A 102 -0.31 -11.27 -0.70
N TRP A 103 0.10 -12.42 -0.17
CA TRP A 103 1.49 -12.82 -0.06
C TRP A 103 1.97 -13.73 -1.18
N PHE A 104 1.11 -14.11 -2.09
CA PHE A 104 1.43 -14.94 -3.26
C PHE A 104 1.46 -14.06 -4.51
N TRP A 105 2.58 -14.13 -5.26
CA TRP A 105 2.76 -13.34 -6.49
C TRP A 105 1.67 -13.58 -7.54
N ASN A 106 0.98 -14.71 -7.50
CA ASN A 106 -0.08 -15.01 -8.44
C ASN A 106 -1.29 -14.07 -8.31
N TRP A 107 -1.60 -13.60 -7.09
CA TRP A 107 -2.80 -12.79 -6.81
C TRP A 107 -2.50 -11.47 -6.13
N GLY A 108 -1.42 -11.42 -5.36
CA GLY A 108 -1.02 -10.28 -4.56
C GLY A 108 0.37 -9.77 -4.89
N THR A 109 0.74 -8.67 -4.30
CA THR A 109 2.04 -8.02 -4.46
C THR A 109 2.58 -7.55 -3.11
N GLY A 110 2.16 -8.23 -2.05
CA GLY A 110 2.65 -8.01 -0.70
C GLY A 110 2.16 -6.73 -0.01
N GLU A 111 2.85 -6.37 1.04
CA GLU A 111 2.49 -5.24 1.89
C GLU A 111 2.64 -3.90 1.15
N ALA A 112 3.54 -3.80 0.18
CA ALA A 112 3.74 -2.60 -0.64
C ALA A 112 2.46 -2.14 -1.34
N LEU A 113 1.65 -3.08 -1.85
CA LEU A 113 0.37 -2.75 -2.45
C LEU A 113 -0.82 -2.98 -1.51
N ASN A 114 -0.70 -3.80 -0.46
CA ASN A 114 -1.76 -3.96 0.52
C ASN A 114 -1.96 -2.68 1.35
N ASN A 115 -0.99 -2.28 2.14
CA ASN A 115 -1.05 -1.06 2.94
C ASN A 115 -0.32 0.11 2.28
N GLY A 116 0.78 -0.12 1.57
CA GLY A 116 1.53 0.92 0.88
C GLY A 116 0.68 1.76 -0.08
N THR A 117 -0.29 1.18 -0.77
CA THR A 117 -1.25 1.92 -1.61
C THR A 117 -1.90 3.10 -0.88
N HIS A 118 -2.37 2.89 0.36
CA HIS A 118 -3.02 3.95 1.14
C HIS A 118 -2.07 5.08 1.51
N PHE A 119 -0.82 4.76 1.80
CA PHE A 119 0.17 5.74 2.25
C PHE A 119 0.83 6.47 1.08
N VAL A 120 1.14 5.76 0.01
CA VAL A 120 1.63 6.37 -1.24
C VAL A 120 0.59 7.35 -1.80
N ASP A 121 -0.70 7.02 -1.71
CA ASP A 121 -1.77 7.92 -2.11
C ASP A 121 -1.79 9.22 -1.28
N ILE A 122 -1.66 9.14 0.04
CA ILE A 122 -1.57 10.30 0.94
C ILE A 122 -0.32 11.12 0.69
N LEU A 123 0.84 10.46 0.51
CA LEU A 123 2.11 11.14 0.22
C LEU A 123 2.03 11.93 -1.09
N ARG A 124 1.51 11.32 -2.15
CA ARG A 124 1.30 11.99 -3.44
C ARG A 124 0.34 13.16 -3.33
N TRP A 125 -0.75 13.00 -2.57
CA TRP A 125 -1.74 14.05 -2.35
C TRP A 125 -1.15 15.24 -1.63
N GLY A 126 -0.42 15.01 -0.52
CA GLY A 126 0.19 16.08 0.27
C GLY A 126 1.32 16.82 -0.47
N LEU A 127 2.12 16.11 -1.27
CA LEU A 127 3.18 16.71 -2.08
C LEU A 127 2.67 17.34 -3.39
N GLY A 128 1.44 17.01 -3.81
CA GLY A 128 0.88 17.49 -5.08
C GLY A 128 1.61 16.95 -6.31
N VAL A 129 2.15 15.72 -6.24
CA VAL A 129 2.95 15.09 -7.30
C VAL A 129 2.19 13.97 -8.01
N ASP A 130 2.49 13.77 -9.30
CA ASP A 130 1.83 12.75 -10.13
C ASP A 130 2.67 11.47 -10.24
N TYR A 131 3.56 11.38 -11.21
CA TYR A 131 4.36 10.19 -11.50
C TYR A 131 5.82 10.42 -11.09
N PRO A 132 6.45 9.44 -10.41
CA PRO A 132 7.85 9.54 -10.08
C PRO A 132 8.73 9.40 -11.31
N THR A 133 9.88 10.08 -11.31
CA THR A 133 10.92 9.92 -12.32
C THR A 133 11.85 8.75 -12.00
N LYS A 134 11.91 8.36 -10.73
CA LYS A 134 12.71 7.23 -10.25
C LYS A 134 12.03 6.55 -9.07
N VAL A 135 12.09 5.22 -9.06
CA VAL A 135 11.66 4.38 -7.94
C VAL A 135 12.76 3.36 -7.63
N ASP A 136 13.19 3.32 -6.38
CA ASP A 136 14.10 2.30 -5.88
C ASP A 136 13.42 1.49 -4.78
N SER A 137 13.71 0.19 -4.72
CA SER A 137 13.16 -0.69 -3.69
C SER A 137 14.21 -1.67 -3.20
N ILE A 138 14.32 -1.78 -1.89
CA ILE A 138 15.14 -2.80 -1.21
C ILE A 138 14.29 -3.54 -0.19
N GLY A 139 14.60 -4.80 0.04
CA GLY A 139 13.89 -5.61 1.02
C GLY A 139 13.93 -7.10 0.69
N GLY A 140 13.21 -7.89 1.47
CA GLY A 140 13.17 -9.33 1.29
C GLY A 140 12.31 -10.05 2.33
N ARG A 141 12.43 -11.36 2.31
CA ARG A 141 11.87 -12.27 3.31
C ARG A 141 12.95 -12.59 4.34
N TYR A 142 12.80 -12.13 5.57
CA TYR A 142 13.84 -12.26 6.59
C TYR A 142 13.41 -13.03 7.84
N ARG A 143 12.10 -13.12 8.11
CA ARG A 143 11.64 -13.63 9.39
C ARG A 143 11.30 -15.12 9.41
N PHE A 144 10.46 -15.57 8.47
CA PHE A 144 9.96 -16.94 8.45
C PHE A 144 10.31 -17.66 7.14
N GLN A 145 10.48 -18.97 7.23
CA GLN A 145 10.53 -19.87 6.08
C GLN A 145 9.16 -20.54 5.97
N ASP A 146 8.30 -20.00 5.12
CA ASP A 146 6.93 -20.44 4.88
C ASP A 146 6.52 -20.15 3.42
N ASP A 147 5.25 -20.33 3.08
CA ASP A 147 4.77 -20.15 1.71
C ASP A 147 4.61 -18.66 1.31
N TRP A 148 4.81 -17.72 2.19
CA TRP A 148 4.76 -16.28 1.87
C TRP A 148 5.91 -15.89 0.93
N GLN A 149 5.58 -15.39 -0.27
CA GLN A 149 6.54 -15.14 -1.36
C GLN A 149 7.03 -13.69 -1.46
N THR A 150 6.19 -12.73 -1.05
CA THR A 150 6.51 -11.29 -1.16
C THR A 150 7.39 -10.83 0.01
N PRO A 151 8.11 -9.69 -0.10
CA PRO A 151 8.89 -9.17 1.02
C PRO A 151 8.06 -8.99 2.30
N ASP A 152 8.61 -9.37 3.44
CA ASP A 152 8.07 -9.03 4.76
C ASP A 152 8.66 -7.72 5.31
N THR A 153 9.74 -7.27 4.71
CA THR A 153 10.43 -6.03 5.05
C THR A 153 10.86 -5.36 3.76
N GLN A 154 10.42 -4.12 3.55
CA GLN A 154 10.68 -3.41 2.31
C GLN A 154 10.72 -1.90 2.54
N LEU A 155 11.71 -1.25 1.97
CA LEU A 155 11.79 0.20 1.83
C LEU A 155 11.67 0.56 0.36
N ILE A 156 10.77 1.49 0.03
CA ILE A 156 10.60 2.01 -1.33
C ILE A 156 10.79 3.51 -1.29
N THR A 157 11.57 4.05 -2.22
CA THR A 157 11.75 5.49 -2.40
C THR A 157 11.24 5.93 -3.76
N PHE A 158 10.67 7.11 -3.79
CA PHE A 158 10.08 7.71 -4.99
C PHE A 158 10.66 9.11 -5.15
N GLN A 159 11.22 9.39 -6.32
CA GLN A 159 11.80 10.70 -6.66
C GLN A 159 10.97 11.35 -7.77
N PHE A 160 10.74 12.66 -7.64
CA PHE A 160 9.95 13.48 -8.57
C PHE A 160 10.83 14.62 -9.10
N GLY A 161 11.71 14.30 -10.05
CA GLY A 161 12.75 15.22 -10.50
C GLY A 161 13.62 15.68 -9.33
N ASP A 162 13.95 16.97 -9.32
CA ASP A 162 14.70 17.62 -8.25
C ASP A 162 13.78 18.35 -7.23
N GLU A 163 12.47 18.20 -7.37
CA GLU A 163 11.50 18.99 -6.60
C GLU A 163 11.12 18.34 -5.29
N ALA A 164 10.86 17.03 -5.30
CA ALA A 164 10.39 16.31 -4.13
C ALA A 164 10.74 14.83 -4.16
N SER A 165 10.73 14.23 -2.99
CA SER A 165 10.82 12.78 -2.84
C SER A 165 10.01 12.30 -1.64
N PHE A 166 9.65 11.03 -1.64
CA PHE A 166 9.12 10.38 -0.45
C PHE A 166 9.59 8.93 -0.34
N SER A 167 9.45 8.37 0.85
CA SER A 167 9.71 6.96 1.10
C SER A 167 8.52 6.29 1.78
N TRP A 168 8.38 4.99 1.55
CA TRP A 168 7.48 4.11 2.29
C TRP A 168 8.25 2.91 2.85
N GLU A 169 8.05 2.63 4.13
CA GLU A 169 8.61 1.46 4.82
C GLU A 169 7.47 0.50 5.20
N GLY A 170 7.51 -0.73 4.69
CA GLY A 170 6.71 -1.84 5.17
C GLY A 170 7.58 -2.79 5.97
N ARG A 171 7.23 -3.03 7.24
CA ARG A 171 8.01 -3.90 8.11
C ARG A 171 7.11 -4.82 8.91
N SER A 172 7.01 -6.07 8.46
CA SER A 172 6.22 -7.12 9.09
C SER A 172 7.05 -8.08 9.95
N CYS A 173 8.38 -7.92 9.96
CA CYS A 173 9.29 -8.74 10.75
C CYS A 173 9.42 -8.28 12.22
N ASN A 174 8.99 -7.06 12.54
CA ASN A 174 9.17 -6.44 13.85
C ASN A 174 8.11 -5.36 14.10
N THR A 175 7.71 -5.17 15.36
CA THR A 175 6.68 -4.19 15.77
C THR A 175 7.25 -2.90 16.35
N MET A 176 8.58 -2.73 16.37
CA MET A 176 9.16 -1.50 16.90
C MET A 176 8.64 -0.28 16.15
N PRO A 177 7.94 0.64 16.80
CA PRO A 177 7.33 1.77 16.13
C PRO A 177 8.39 2.75 15.58
N VAL A 178 8.00 3.52 14.58
CA VAL A 178 8.78 4.66 14.08
C VAL A 178 8.17 5.93 14.69
N ASP A 179 8.99 6.75 15.33
CA ASP A 179 8.54 7.99 16.00
C ASP A 179 7.37 7.76 16.99
N GLY A 180 7.32 6.59 17.62
CA GLY A 180 6.27 6.20 18.58
C GLY A 180 4.99 5.62 17.94
N TYR A 181 4.93 5.48 16.62
CA TYR A 181 3.75 5.01 15.89
C TYR A 181 4.05 3.78 15.03
N GLY A 182 3.21 2.75 15.12
CA GLY A 182 3.29 1.58 14.23
C GLY A 182 2.89 1.91 12.78
N VAL A 183 2.08 2.96 12.62
CA VAL A 183 1.58 3.41 11.30
C VAL A 183 1.58 4.93 11.28
N GLY A 184 2.13 5.54 10.23
CA GLY A 184 2.17 6.99 10.13
C GLY A 184 2.62 7.52 8.78
N THR A 185 2.37 8.81 8.60
CA THR A 185 2.85 9.61 7.47
C THR A 185 3.34 10.94 8.02
N ALA A 186 4.54 11.35 7.65
CA ALA A 186 5.15 12.62 8.05
C ALA A 186 5.55 13.44 6.82
N PHE A 187 5.19 14.72 6.82
CA PHE A 187 5.59 15.71 5.82
C PHE A 187 6.54 16.70 6.48
N TYR A 188 7.74 16.82 5.96
CA TYR A 188 8.79 17.71 6.49
C TYR A 188 8.83 18.98 5.68
N GLY A 189 8.32 20.06 6.24
CA GLY A 189 8.33 21.38 5.67
C GLY A 189 9.51 22.22 6.17
N GLU A 190 9.73 23.38 5.56
CA GLU A 190 10.82 24.30 5.90
C GLU A 190 10.68 24.91 7.31
N THR A 191 9.44 25.03 7.81
CA THR A 191 9.13 25.70 9.09
C THR A 191 8.43 24.78 10.10
N GLY A 192 8.15 23.53 9.75
CA GLY A 192 7.48 22.59 10.63
C GLY A 192 7.31 21.21 10.03
N THR A 193 6.69 20.33 10.79
CA THR A 193 6.37 18.97 10.37
C THR A 193 4.88 18.70 10.58
N LEU A 194 4.21 18.13 9.58
CA LEU A 194 2.86 17.64 9.71
C LEU A 194 2.87 16.10 9.74
N PHE A 195 2.31 15.55 10.79
CA PHE A 195 2.21 14.11 11.01
C PHE A 195 0.75 13.66 10.97
N ILE A 196 0.48 12.55 10.27
CA ILE A 196 -0.81 11.86 10.23
C ILE A 196 -0.61 10.45 10.76
N GLY A 197 -1.37 10.06 11.77
CA GLY A 197 -1.35 8.72 12.35
C GLY A 197 -2.07 7.65 11.51
N GLY A 198 -2.27 6.48 12.12
CA GLY A 198 -2.98 5.36 11.48
C GLY A 198 -4.48 5.59 11.30
N GLY A 199 -5.07 6.47 12.10
CA GLY A 199 -6.49 6.83 12.10
C GLY A 199 -6.81 8.13 11.35
N ASN A 200 -7.69 8.93 11.98
CA ASN A 200 -8.17 10.21 11.47
C ASN A 200 -7.60 11.37 12.31
N GLU A 201 -6.37 11.27 12.81
CA GLU A 201 -5.70 12.31 13.58
C GLU A 201 -4.51 12.87 12.83
N TYR A 202 -4.24 14.17 13.03
CA TYR A 202 -2.98 14.78 12.61
C TYR A 202 -2.48 15.79 13.65
N LYS A 203 -1.20 16.11 13.60
CA LYS A 203 -0.55 17.15 14.41
C LYS A 203 0.46 17.92 13.57
N ILE A 204 0.67 19.18 13.94
CA ILE A 204 1.71 20.05 13.40
C ILE A 204 2.67 20.38 14.56
N THR A 205 3.96 20.33 14.28
CA THR A 205 5.04 20.66 15.25
C THR A 205 6.09 21.52 14.57
#